data_c955d0571b7d7450cb1a6beb3123d70b
#
_entry.id   c955d0571b7d7450cb1a6beb3123d70b
#
_cell.length_a   1.000
_cell.length_b   1.000
_cell.length_c   1.000
_cell.angle_alpha   90.00
_cell.angle_beta   90.00
_cell.angle_gamma   90.00
#
_symmetry.space_group_name_H-M   'P 1'
#
loop_
_entity.id
_entity.type
_entity.pdbx_description
1 polymer ?
#
loop_
_entity_poly.entity_id
_entity_poly.type
_entity_poly.pdbx_seq_one_letter_code
_entity_poly.pdbx_strand_id
1 'polypeptide(L)'
;LVGFETMENNFMNTTGKAVQYVNMVDSAYLKIYPDAGNITNAAVENQHDVCEDLSLGKGKLIALHLKETKPGIFREVPFLTGHVQFEKIINTAWSLGVRRYVTELWDVGKENWKEDICFANQSMRTLVDREA
;
A
#
# COMPACT_ATOMS: atom_id res chain seq x y z
N LEU A 1 -9.38 7.08 15.13
CA LEU A 1 -9.39 6.85 13.69
C LEU A 1 -9.24 5.36 13.39
N VAL A 2 -10.00 4.87 12.43
CA VAL A 2 -9.97 3.50 11.91
C VAL A 2 -9.74 3.59 10.41
N GLY A 3 -8.93 2.70 9.85
CA GLY A 3 -8.67 2.62 8.42
C GLY A 3 -9.04 1.24 7.86
N PHE A 4 -9.76 1.20 6.75
CA PHE A 4 -9.89 -0.01 5.95
C PHE A 4 -8.58 -0.29 5.24
N GLU A 5 -8.06 -1.49 5.41
CA GLU A 5 -6.96 -1.97 4.58
C GLU A 5 -7.50 -2.51 3.25
N THR A 6 -6.81 -2.20 2.15
CA THR A 6 -7.07 -2.90 0.89
C THR A 6 -6.47 -4.29 0.93
N MET A 7 -7.26 -5.29 0.55
CA MET A 7 -6.97 -6.70 0.74
C MET A 7 -6.61 -7.42 -0.57
N GLU A 8 -6.23 -8.69 -0.46
CA GLU A 8 -5.87 -9.56 -1.60
C GLU A 8 -7.07 -10.06 -2.41
N ASN A 9 -8.28 -9.84 -1.93
CA ASN A 9 -9.50 -10.36 -2.54
C ASN A 9 -10.29 -9.28 -3.31
N ASN A 10 -11.06 -9.69 -4.29
CA ASN A 10 -11.85 -8.81 -5.16
C ASN A 10 -12.88 -7.94 -4.43
N PHE A 11 -13.22 -8.24 -3.20
CA PHE A 11 -14.14 -7.43 -2.40
C PHE A 11 -13.52 -6.07 -2.03
N MET A 12 -12.23 -6.03 -1.68
CA MET A 12 -11.57 -4.84 -1.13
C MET A 12 -10.13 -4.66 -1.67
N ASN A 13 -9.87 -4.94 -2.94
CA ASN A 13 -8.52 -4.89 -3.50
C ASN A 13 -8.12 -3.55 -4.13
N THR A 14 -9.02 -2.55 -4.16
CA THR A 14 -8.72 -1.23 -4.72
C THR A 14 -9.11 -0.11 -3.76
N THR A 15 -8.42 1.03 -3.88
CA THR A 15 -8.76 2.24 -3.13
C THR A 15 -10.16 2.73 -3.49
N GLY A 16 -10.54 2.64 -4.76
CA GLY A 16 -11.86 3.05 -5.22
C GLY A 16 -13.01 2.27 -4.54
N LYS A 17 -12.84 0.97 -4.32
CA LYS A 17 -13.81 0.16 -3.56
C LYS A 17 -13.90 0.60 -2.10
N ALA A 18 -12.76 0.83 -1.45
CA ALA A 18 -12.72 1.32 -0.07
C ALA A 18 -13.40 2.68 0.08
N VAL A 19 -13.22 3.59 -0.89
CA VAL A 19 -13.86 4.91 -0.92
C VAL A 19 -15.40 4.79 -0.85
N GLN A 20 -15.98 3.82 -1.55
CA GLN A 20 -17.43 3.61 -1.54
C GLN A 20 -17.95 3.34 -0.13
N TYR A 21 -17.28 2.44 0.62
CA TYR A 21 -17.67 2.11 2.00
C TYR A 21 -17.47 3.29 2.96
N VAL A 22 -16.35 4.01 2.84
CA VAL A 22 -16.09 5.19 3.66
C VAL A 22 -17.16 6.26 3.41
N ASN A 23 -17.59 6.44 2.15
CA ASN A 23 -18.67 7.38 1.81
C ASN A 23 -20.04 6.93 2.35
N MET A 24 -20.33 5.62 2.30
CA MET A 24 -21.60 5.09 2.83
C MET A 24 -21.72 5.24 4.36
N VAL A 25 -20.63 5.05 5.07
CA VAL A 25 -20.60 5.21 6.53
C VAL A 25 -20.63 6.68 6.94
N ASP A 26 -20.07 7.55 6.10
CA ASP A 26 -20.03 9.02 6.28
C ASP A 26 -19.53 9.46 7.67
N SER A 27 -18.46 8.83 8.15
CA SER A 27 -17.84 9.13 9.45
C SER A 27 -16.46 9.75 9.27
N ALA A 28 -16.22 10.84 10.00
CA ALA A 28 -14.90 11.47 10.05
C ALA A 28 -13.80 10.54 10.61
N TYR A 29 -14.19 9.54 11.40
CA TYR A 29 -13.29 8.59 12.04
C TYR A 29 -12.90 7.39 11.15
N LEU A 30 -13.67 7.12 10.07
CA LEU A 30 -13.39 6.03 9.15
C LEU A 30 -12.59 6.54 7.96
N LYS A 31 -11.47 5.93 7.71
CA LYS A 31 -10.51 6.26 6.66
C LYS A 31 -10.07 5.01 5.90
N ILE A 32 -9.16 5.18 4.97
CA ILE A 32 -8.60 4.10 4.15
C ILE A 32 -7.12 3.95 4.50
N TYR A 33 -6.67 2.70 4.59
CA TYR A 33 -5.29 2.32 4.78
C TYR A 33 -4.86 1.41 3.61
N PRO A 34 -4.52 1.97 2.43
CA PRO A 34 -4.16 1.16 1.28
C PRO A 34 -2.88 0.35 1.53
N ASP A 35 -2.82 -0.83 0.92
CA ASP A 35 -1.60 -1.63 0.79
C ASP A 35 -1.07 -1.55 -0.64
N ALA A 36 0.17 -1.07 -0.80
CA ALA A 36 0.79 -0.82 -2.10
C ALA A 36 0.86 -2.08 -2.97
N GLY A 37 1.14 -3.23 -2.38
CA GLY A 37 1.21 -4.50 -3.09
C GLY A 37 -0.16 -4.98 -3.56
N ASN A 38 -1.17 -4.91 -2.69
CA ASN A 38 -2.52 -5.35 -3.01
C ASN A 38 -3.14 -4.49 -4.13
N ILE A 39 -3.04 -3.16 -4.03
CA ILE A 39 -3.56 -2.28 -5.09
C ILE A 39 -2.77 -2.39 -6.40
N THR A 40 -1.46 -2.71 -6.35
CA THR A 40 -0.66 -2.97 -7.55
C THR A 40 -1.14 -4.23 -8.27
N ASN A 41 -1.38 -5.33 -7.54
CA ASN A 41 -1.92 -6.55 -8.13
C ASN A 41 -3.30 -6.31 -8.74
N ALA A 42 -4.19 -5.59 -8.04
CA ALA A 42 -5.50 -5.22 -8.58
C ALA A 42 -5.39 -4.34 -9.83
N ALA A 43 -4.44 -3.41 -9.86
CA ALA A 43 -4.20 -2.55 -11.03
C ALA A 43 -3.76 -3.35 -12.26
N VAL A 44 -2.87 -4.34 -12.07
CA VAL A 44 -2.43 -5.24 -13.14
C VAL A 44 -3.59 -6.10 -13.63
N GLU A 45 -4.35 -6.71 -12.72
CA GLU A 45 -5.50 -7.56 -13.06
C GLU A 45 -6.59 -6.81 -13.83
N ASN A 46 -6.91 -5.59 -13.39
CA ASN A 46 -7.98 -4.77 -13.97
C ASN A 46 -7.48 -3.79 -15.05
N GLN A 47 -6.22 -3.81 -15.42
CA GLN A 47 -5.62 -2.98 -16.46
C GLN A 47 -5.84 -1.46 -16.23
N HIS A 48 -5.64 -0.99 -15.00
CA HIS A 48 -5.69 0.43 -14.66
C HIS A 48 -4.40 0.94 -14.01
N ASP A 49 -4.25 2.25 -13.88
CA ASP A 49 -3.09 2.85 -13.20
C ASP A 49 -3.29 2.82 -11.68
N VAL A 50 -2.30 2.29 -10.96
CA VAL A 50 -2.33 2.18 -9.49
C VAL A 50 -2.38 3.54 -8.79
N CYS A 51 -1.75 4.57 -9.37
CA CYS A 51 -1.74 5.91 -8.78
C CYS A 51 -3.05 6.66 -9.04
N GLU A 52 -3.73 6.38 -10.15
CA GLU A 52 -5.08 6.89 -10.39
C GLU A 52 -6.06 6.28 -9.36
N ASP A 53 -6.00 4.96 -9.12
CA ASP A 53 -6.83 4.31 -8.09
C ASP A 53 -6.52 4.89 -6.69
N LEU A 54 -5.24 5.02 -6.33
CA LEU A 54 -4.84 5.61 -5.05
C LEU A 54 -5.37 7.04 -4.88
N SER A 55 -5.38 7.81 -5.96
CA SER A 55 -5.85 9.20 -5.97
C SER A 55 -7.34 9.36 -5.68
N LEU A 56 -8.15 8.32 -5.91
CA LEU A 56 -9.56 8.31 -5.52
C LEU A 56 -9.74 8.46 -4.00
N GLY A 57 -8.72 8.05 -3.22
CA GLY A 57 -8.71 8.16 -1.76
C GLY A 57 -8.37 9.56 -1.22
N LYS A 58 -8.22 10.59 -2.06
CA LYS A 58 -7.85 11.94 -1.62
C LYS A 58 -8.70 12.43 -0.44
N GLY A 59 -8.03 12.88 0.64
CA GLY A 59 -8.66 13.35 1.88
C GLY A 59 -9.19 12.23 2.79
N LYS A 60 -9.09 10.97 2.37
CA LYS A 60 -9.58 9.80 3.12
C LYS A 60 -8.47 8.81 3.52
N LEU A 61 -7.26 9.03 3.05
CA LEU A 61 -6.10 8.17 3.35
C LEU A 61 -5.53 8.49 4.73
N ILE A 62 -5.30 7.47 5.56
CA ILE A 62 -4.73 7.63 6.91
C ILE A 62 -3.24 7.27 6.94
N ALA A 63 -2.86 6.25 6.20
CA ALA A 63 -1.50 5.70 6.11
C ALA A 63 -1.38 4.85 4.84
N LEU A 64 -0.21 4.28 4.59
CA LEU A 64 0.04 3.36 3.49
C LEU A 64 0.89 2.17 3.98
N HIS A 65 0.42 0.93 3.73
CA HIS A 65 1.27 -0.24 3.80
C HIS A 65 2.19 -0.31 2.58
N LEU A 66 3.45 -0.59 2.84
CA LEU A 66 4.46 -0.84 1.82
C LEU A 66 4.78 -2.33 1.85
N LYS A 67 4.19 -3.08 0.95
CA LYS A 67 4.39 -4.51 0.77
C LYS A 67 4.82 -4.79 -0.66
N GLU A 68 5.79 -5.68 -0.82
CA GLU A 68 6.19 -6.14 -2.15
C GLU A 68 5.30 -7.29 -2.62
N THR A 69 5.01 -7.30 -3.92
CA THR A 69 4.23 -8.35 -4.58
C THR A 69 4.76 -8.66 -5.97
N LYS A 70 4.29 -9.75 -6.55
CA LYS A 70 4.43 -10.08 -7.98
C LYS A 70 3.04 -10.34 -8.56
N PRO A 71 2.86 -10.33 -9.88
CA PRO A 71 1.55 -10.62 -10.47
C PRO A 71 0.94 -11.90 -9.91
N GLY A 72 -0.21 -11.77 -9.21
CA GLY A 72 -0.90 -12.89 -8.57
C GLY A 72 -0.24 -13.46 -7.31
N ILE A 73 0.89 -12.91 -6.85
CA ILE A 73 1.60 -13.34 -5.63
C ILE A 73 1.60 -12.18 -4.65
N PHE A 74 0.92 -12.36 -3.51
CA PHE A 74 0.64 -11.31 -2.55
C PHE A 74 1.54 -11.32 -1.32
N ARG A 75 2.22 -12.44 -1.06
CA ARG A 75 2.98 -12.66 0.18
C ARG A 75 4.36 -13.23 -0.13
N GLU A 76 5.26 -13.11 0.84
CA GLU A 76 6.59 -13.74 0.80
C GLU A 76 7.48 -13.28 -0.36
N VAL A 77 7.21 -12.10 -0.93
CA VAL A 77 8.03 -11.50 -1.96
C VAL A 77 9.04 -10.54 -1.29
N PRO A 78 10.34 -10.79 -1.41
CA PRO A 78 11.35 -9.89 -0.85
C PRO A 78 11.25 -8.49 -1.46
N PHE A 79 11.45 -7.46 -0.65
CA PHE A 79 11.41 -6.07 -1.10
C PHE A 79 12.36 -5.82 -2.27
N LEU A 80 11.92 -5.03 -3.24
CA LEU A 80 12.62 -4.66 -4.47
C LEU A 80 12.88 -5.83 -5.45
N THR A 81 12.21 -6.97 -5.26
CA THR A 81 12.28 -8.10 -6.21
C THR A 81 10.98 -8.35 -6.97
N GLY A 82 9.97 -7.56 -6.69
CA GLY A 82 8.64 -7.68 -7.28
C GLY A 82 8.34 -6.64 -8.35
N HIS A 83 7.08 -6.22 -8.42
CA HIS A 83 6.58 -5.30 -9.42
C HIS A 83 6.00 -3.99 -8.85
N VAL A 84 6.04 -3.81 -7.52
CA VAL A 84 5.51 -2.61 -6.89
C VAL A 84 6.40 -1.41 -7.19
N GLN A 85 5.82 -0.39 -7.81
CA GLN A 85 6.53 0.85 -8.14
C GLN A 85 6.54 1.79 -6.92
N PHE A 86 7.29 1.41 -5.88
CA PHE A 86 7.29 2.12 -4.59
C PHE A 86 7.51 3.62 -4.71
N GLU A 87 8.49 4.06 -5.50
CA GLU A 87 8.80 5.48 -5.66
C GLU A 87 7.58 6.25 -6.19
N LYS A 88 6.93 5.74 -7.25
CA LYS A 88 5.74 6.36 -7.85
C LYS A 88 4.56 6.39 -6.87
N ILE A 89 4.32 5.29 -6.16
CA ILE A 89 3.22 5.16 -5.20
C ILE A 89 3.44 6.06 -3.98
N ILE A 90 4.67 6.10 -3.43
CA ILE A 90 5.02 6.95 -2.29
C ILE A 90 4.87 8.43 -2.66
N ASN A 91 5.39 8.85 -3.83
CA ASN A 91 5.25 10.23 -4.32
C ASN A 91 3.76 10.62 -4.44
N THR A 92 2.95 9.75 -5.04
CA THR A 92 1.49 9.97 -5.14
C THR A 92 0.86 10.09 -3.76
N ALA A 93 1.12 9.13 -2.86
CA ALA A 93 0.57 9.14 -1.50
C ALA A 93 0.99 10.39 -0.70
N TRP A 94 2.24 10.81 -0.84
CA TRP A 94 2.75 12.04 -0.21
C TRP A 94 2.02 13.28 -0.70
N SER A 95 1.80 13.39 -2.01
CA SER A 95 1.03 14.50 -2.61
C SER A 95 -0.43 14.54 -2.14
N LEU A 96 -0.99 13.38 -1.77
CA LEU A 96 -2.33 13.22 -1.21
C LEU A 96 -2.39 13.45 0.31
N GLY A 97 -1.27 13.79 0.96
CA GLY A 97 -1.20 14.10 2.37
C GLY A 97 -0.85 12.92 3.29
N VAL A 98 -0.55 11.75 2.76
CA VAL A 98 -0.10 10.60 3.57
C VAL A 98 1.28 10.88 4.16
N ARG A 99 1.42 10.65 5.48
CA ARG A 99 2.67 10.89 6.24
C ARG A 99 3.03 9.71 7.15
N ARG A 100 2.29 8.61 7.05
CA ARG A 100 2.53 7.38 7.82
C ARG A 100 2.65 6.21 6.86
N TYR A 101 3.78 5.52 6.94
CA TYR A 101 4.13 4.38 6.10
C TYR A 101 4.57 3.23 6.99
N VAL A 102 4.10 2.03 6.68
CA VAL A 102 4.45 0.81 7.41
C VAL A 102 4.90 -0.24 6.41
N THR A 103 6.13 -0.74 6.56
CA THR A 103 6.60 -1.89 5.79
C THR A 103 5.94 -3.16 6.32
N GLU A 104 5.31 -3.92 5.43
CA GLU A 104 4.69 -5.19 5.75
C GLU A 104 5.50 -6.34 5.16
N LEU A 105 5.92 -7.25 6.03
CA LEU A 105 6.63 -8.48 5.68
C LEU A 105 5.94 -9.66 6.36
N TRP A 106 5.95 -10.79 5.66
CA TRP A 106 5.47 -12.05 6.21
C TRP A 106 6.62 -12.86 6.76
N ASP A 107 6.46 -13.39 7.97
CA ASP A 107 7.41 -14.34 8.54
C ASP A 107 7.30 -15.67 7.79
N VAL A 108 8.39 -16.06 7.17
CA VAL A 108 8.52 -17.32 6.42
C VAL A 108 9.46 -18.32 7.13
N GLY A 109 9.70 -18.09 8.42
CA GLY A 109 10.57 -18.96 9.23
C GLY A 109 12.06 -18.87 8.90
N LYS A 110 12.52 -17.77 8.30
CA LYS A 110 13.93 -17.54 8.02
C LYS A 110 14.68 -17.09 9.27
N GLU A 111 15.91 -17.56 9.45
CA GLU A 111 16.77 -17.11 10.56
C GLU A 111 17.15 -15.63 10.44
N ASN A 112 17.26 -15.12 9.20
CA ASN A 112 17.67 -13.75 8.90
C ASN A 112 16.50 -12.74 8.77
N TRP A 113 15.33 -13.02 9.35
CA TRP A 113 14.16 -12.16 9.26
C TRP A 113 14.40 -10.70 9.72
N LYS A 114 15.32 -10.50 10.69
CA LYS A 114 15.68 -9.15 11.16
C LYS A 114 16.39 -8.34 10.08
N GLU A 115 17.25 -8.99 9.30
CA GLU A 115 17.95 -8.37 8.17
C GLU A 115 16.96 -7.97 7.08
N ASP A 116 15.98 -8.84 6.78
CA ASP A 116 14.92 -8.55 5.82
C ASP A 116 14.10 -7.32 6.25
N ILE A 117 13.72 -7.21 7.54
CA ILE A 117 13.04 -6.04 8.09
C ILE A 117 13.91 -4.78 7.98
N CYS A 118 15.17 -4.86 8.37
CA CYS A 118 16.10 -3.73 8.29
C CYS A 118 16.26 -3.24 6.84
N PHE A 119 16.43 -4.16 5.90
CA PHE A 119 16.55 -3.85 4.48
C PHE A 119 15.29 -3.16 3.94
N ALA A 120 14.12 -3.74 4.20
CA ALA A 120 12.84 -3.15 3.77
C ALA A 120 12.65 -1.74 4.36
N ASN A 121 12.89 -1.58 5.66
CA ASN A 121 12.74 -0.28 6.33
C ASN A 121 13.70 0.77 5.78
N GLN A 122 14.99 0.45 5.62
CA GLN A 122 15.98 1.39 5.09
C GLN A 122 15.67 1.78 3.65
N SER A 123 15.31 0.82 2.80
CA SER A 123 14.98 1.07 1.40
C SER A 123 13.76 2.00 1.27
N MET A 124 12.69 1.71 2.01
CA MET A 124 11.47 2.51 1.96
C MET A 124 11.64 3.88 2.61
N ARG A 125 12.39 3.98 3.71
CA ARG A 125 12.72 5.26 4.36
C ARG A 125 13.45 6.17 3.39
N THR A 126 14.42 5.65 2.63
CA THR A 126 15.15 6.44 1.63
C THR A 126 14.21 7.06 0.58
N LEU A 127 13.16 6.34 0.18
CA LEU A 127 12.17 6.87 -0.77
C LEU A 127 11.26 7.91 -0.11
N VAL A 128 10.79 7.66 1.11
CA VAL A 128 9.92 8.59 1.85
C VAL A 128 10.66 9.90 2.19
N ASP A 129 11.94 9.81 2.60
CA ASP A 129 12.74 10.98 2.97
C ASP A 129 13.03 11.91 1.78
N ARG A 130 12.99 11.40 0.55
CA ARG A 130 13.09 12.24 -0.66
C ARG A 130 11.89 13.16 -0.87
N GLU A 131 10.72 12.78 -0.37
CA GLU A 131 9.50 13.58 -0.46
C GLU A 131 9.43 14.66 0.63
N ALA A 132 10.17 14.48 1.72
CA ALA A 132 10.16 15.41 2.85
C ALA A 132 11.05 16.62 2.60
#